data_3b6059dc9ee00b5939eeef199a1ae896
#
_entry.id   3b6059dc9ee00b5939eeef199a1ae896
#
_cell.length_a   1.000
_cell.length_b   1.000
_cell.length_c   1.000
_cell.angle_alpha   90.00
_cell.angle_beta   90.00
_cell.angle_gamma   90.00
#
_symmetry.space_group_name_H-M   'P 1'
#
loop_
_entity.id
_entity.type
_entity.pdbx_description
1 polymer ?
#
loop_
_entity_poly.entity_id
_entity_poly.type
_entity_poly.pdbx_seq_one_letter_code
_entity_poly.pdbx_strand_id
1 'polypeptide(L)'
;LTKNQIIVDVAKGIESNTLLTMSEIINEEINEIIKFDYGNIVALSGPTHAEEVSIGLPSTIVSASVNDKIAKIVQETFTSQFMRVYTNNDIKGVEICGALKNIIALAAGISHGLGYGDNATAALVTRGISEISRLGIAMGCPIHTFYGLAGLGDLVVTCTSLHSRNNQCGMYIGQGASVKEAIEKVGMVVEGINALDAAQLLSIQHNVELPIIRSVYDVVKYNLNPKVSVQRLFE
;
A
#
# COMPACT_ATOMS: atom_id res chain seq x y z
N LEU A 1 -4.21 -13.88 -24.76
CA LEU A 1 -3.41 -12.66 -24.69
C LEU A 1 -2.73 -12.40 -26.04
N THR A 2 -2.62 -11.12 -26.41
CA THR A 2 -1.89 -10.67 -27.61
C THR A 2 -0.75 -9.72 -27.19
N LYS A 3 0.30 -9.62 -28.03
CA LYS A 3 1.48 -8.80 -27.75
C LYS A 3 1.20 -7.31 -27.56
N ASN A 4 0.09 -6.81 -28.12
CA ASN A 4 -0.27 -5.38 -28.09
C ASN A 4 -1.36 -5.06 -27.06
N GLN A 5 -1.77 -6.03 -26.26
CA GLN A 5 -2.80 -5.86 -25.25
C GLN A 5 -2.23 -5.06 -24.07
N ILE A 6 -3.00 -4.12 -23.55
CA ILE A 6 -2.66 -3.40 -22.32
C ILE A 6 -3.27 -4.16 -21.14
N ILE A 7 -2.46 -4.41 -20.13
CA ILE A 7 -2.91 -5.03 -18.88
C ILE A 7 -2.95 -3.95 -17.83
N VAL A 8 -4.10 -3.79 -17.19
CA VAL A 8 -4.30 -2.83 -16.11
C VAL A 8 -4.49 -3.60 -14.81
N ASP A 9 -3.51 -3.49 -13.93
CA ASP A 9 -3.55 -4.06 -12.60
C ASP A 9 -4.11 -3.05 -11.58
N VAL A 10 -5.04 -3.49 -10.76
CA VAL A 10 -5.64 -2.72 -9.67
C VAL A 10 -5.40 -3.38 -8.31
N ALA A 11 -4.74 -4.53 -8.29
CA ALA A 11 -4.39 -5.23 -7.05
C ALA A 11 -3.24 -4.51 -6.34
N LYS A 12 -3.13 -4.73 -5.05
CA LYS A 12 -2.04 -4.19 -4.22
C LYS A 12 -1.40 -5.33 -3.46
N GLY A 13 -0.07 -5.37 -3.49
CA GLY A 13 0.66 -6.39 -2.75
C GLY A 13 2.09 -6.56 -3.26
N ILE A 14 2.85 -7.31 -2.47
CA ILE A 14 4.18 -7.80 -2.79
C ILE A 14 4.17 -9.27 -2.40
N GLU A 15 4.59 -10.14 -3.31
CA GLU A 15 4.63 -11.57 -3.04
C GLU A 15 5.74 -11.91 -2.03
N SER A 16 5.40 -12.64 -0.97
CA SER A 16 6.33 -12.87 0.13
C SER A 16 7.52 -13.77 -0.24
N ASN A 17 7.37 -14.66 -1.22
CA ASN A 17 8.41 -15.62 -1.59
C ASN A 17 9.45 -15.02 -2.55
N THR A 18 8.99 -14.26 -3.55
CA THR A 18 9.82 -13.67 -4.61
C THR A 18 10.17 -12.22 -4.36
N LEU A 19 9.40 -11.54 -3.51
CA LEU A 19 9.43 -10.09 -3.25
C LEU A 19 9.10 -9.25 -4.50
N LEU A 20 8.46 -9.84 -5.48
CA LEU A 20 8.00 -9.17 -6.70
C LEU A 20 6.73 -8.36 -6.44
N THR A 21 6.60 -7.23 -7.13
CA THR A 21 5.36 -6.47 -7.21
C THR A 21 4.37 -7.15 -8.17
N MET A 22 3.12 -6.76 -8.15
CA MET A 22 2.08 -7.37 -9.00
C MET A 22 2.41 -7.27 -10.48
N SER A 23 2.91 -6.12 -10.95
CA SER A 23 3.30 -5.95 -12.34
C SER A 23 4.49 -6.83 -12.74
N GLU A 24 5.44 -7.03 -11.83
CA GLU A 24 6.59 -7.92 -12.03
C GLU A 24 6.14 -9.38 -12.16
N ILE A 25 5.23 -9.85 -11.28
CA ILE A 25 4.63 -11.19 -11.36
C ILE A 25 3.86 -11.38 -12.67
N ILE A 26 3.00 -10.42 -13.02
CA ILE A 26 2.24 -10.47 -14.29
C ILE A 26 3.19 -10.58 -15.48
N ASN A 27 4.29 -9.83 -15.46
CA ASN A 27 5.28 -9.87 -16.52
C ASN A 27 5.99 -11.23 -16.62
N GLU A 28 6.39 -11.82 -15.49
CA GLU A 28 7.04 -13.14 -15.47
C GLU A 28 6.09 -14.21 -16.02
N GLU A 29 4.90 -14.31 -15.46
CA GLU A 29 3.88 -15.31 -15.85
C GLU A 29 3.50 -15.23 -17.34
N ILE A 30 3.35 -14.02 -17.88
CA ILE A 30 3.01 -13.86 -19.29
C ILE A 30 4.18 -14.21 -20.20
N ASN A 31 5.41 -13.85 -19.80
CA ASN A 31 6.59 -14.14 -20.60
C ASN A 31 6.96 -15.63 -20.66
N GLU A 32 6.43 -16.46 -19.76
CA GLU A 32 6.49 -17.93 -19.91
C GLU A 32 5.69 -18.45 -21.12
N ILE A 33 4.66 -17.71 -21.55
CA ILE A 33 3.73 -18.14 -22.60
C ILE A 33 4.01 -17.41 -23.92
N ILE A 34 4.18 -16.10 -23.85
CA ILE A 34 4.41 -15.23 -25.02
C ILE A 34 5.42 -14.15 -24.68
N LYS A 35 6.21 -13.71 -25.65
CA LYS A 35 7.06 -12.52 -25.47
C LYS A 35 6.17 -11.28 -25.34
N PHE A 36 6.12 -10.70 -24.14
CA PHE A 36 5.30 -9.53 -23.79
C PHE A 36 6.17 -8.34 -23.39
N ASP A 37 5.73 -7.13 -23.72
CA ASP A 37 6.43 -5.90 -23.35
C ASP A 37 5.95 -5.44 -21.98
N TYR A 38 6.85 -5.36 -21.00
CA TYR A 38 6.55 -4.83 -19.65
C TYR A 38 5.92 -3.43 -19.69
N GLY A 39 6.28 -2.62 -20.68
CA GLY A 39 5.69 -1.30 -20.91
C GLY A 39 4.18 -1.31 -21.19
N ASN A 40 3.60 -2.46 -21.50
CA ASN A 40 2.16 -2.63 -21.68
C ASN A 40 1.42 -3.00 -20.37
N ILE A 41 2.12 -3.08 -19.24
CA ILE A 41 1.51 -3.27 -17.93
C ILE A 41 1.38 -1.92 -17.24
N VAL A 42 0.22 -1.68 -16.64
CA VAL A 42 -0.13 -0.44 -15.95
C VAL A 42 -0.66 -0.78 -14.57
N ALA A 43 -0.12 -0.16 -13.53
CA ALA A 43 -0.72 -0.18 -12.20
C ALA A 43 -1.62 1.05 -12.01
N LEU A 44 -2.87 0.84 -11.60
CA LEU A 44 -3.77 1.89 -11.14
C LEU A 44 -3.81 1.91 -9.62
N SER A 45 -3.36 2.99 -9.00
CA SER A 45 -3.32 3.13 -7.55
C SER A 45 -3.53 4.57 -7.10
N GLY A 46 -4.18 4.75 -5.95
CA GLY A 46 -4.47 6.07 -5.38
C GLY A 46 -5.57 6.03 -4.33
N PRO A 47 -5.98 7.19 -3.80
CA PRO A 47 -7.02 7.32 -2.79
C PRO A 47 -8.41 7.06 -3.39
N THR A 48 -8.81 5.80 -3.49
CA THR A 48 -10.04 5.36 -4.15
C THR A 48 -10.75 4.28 -3.32
N HIS A 49 -11.41 4.69 -2.22
CA HIS A 49 -12.30 3.79 -1.50
C HIS A 49 -13.49 3.41 -2.38
N ALA A 50 -13.77 2.11 -2.48
CA ALA A 50 -14.82 1.59 -3.36
C ALA A 50 -16.19 2.17 -3.04
N GLU A 51 -16.47 2.41 -1.77
CA GLU A 51 -17.72 2.99 -1.27
C GLU A 51 -17.96 4.40 -1.84
N GLU A 52 -16.92 5.21 -1.95
CA GLU A 52 -17.01 6.56 -2.50
C GLU A 52 -17.04 6.57 -4.03
N VAL A 53 -16.19 5.77 -4.65
CA VAL A 53 -16.12 5.66 -6.12
C VAL A 53 -17.42 5.12 -6.69
N SER A 54 -18.04 4.13 -6.03
CA SER A 54 -19.28 3.50 -6.52
C SER A 54 -20.49 4.44 -6.57
N ILE A 55 -20.49 5.48 -5.73
CA ILE A 55 -21.56 6.51 -5.72
C ILE A 55 -21.16 7.79 -6.45
N GLY A 56 -20.03 7.77 -7.16
CA GLY A 56 -19.60 8.87 -8.03
C GLY A 56 -19.04 10.08 -7.29
N LEU A 57 -18.47 9.92 -6.10
CA LEU A 57 -17.77 11.02 -5.43
C LEU A 57 -16.45 11.34 -6.15
N PRO A 58 -16.05 12.63 -6.18
CA PRO A 58 -14.82 13.05 -6.81
C PRO A 58 -13.61 12.29 -6.25
N SER A 59 -12.90 11.58 -7.12
CA SER A 59 -11.76 10.74 -6.77
C SER A 59 -10.60 10.99 -7.72
N THR A 60 -9.39 10.68 -7.25
CA THR A 60 -8.17 10.78 -8.04
C THR A 60 -7.39 9.47 -7.98
N ILE A 61 -6.78 9.08 -9.10
CA ILE A 61 -5.98 7.86 -9.20
C ILE A 61 -4.76 8.10 -10.10
N VAL A 62 -3.75 7.26 -9.96
CA VAL A 62 -2.53 7.30 -10.77
C VAL A 62 -2.50 6.09 -11.70
N SER A 63 -2.28 6.33 -12.98
CA SER A 63 -1.94 5.35 -14.00
C SER A 63 -0.42 5.31 -14.14
N ALA A 64 0.21 4.23 -13.68
CA ALA A 64 1.67 4.08 -13.67
C ALA A 64 2.13 3.01 -14.65
N SER A 65 3.05 3.37 -15.54
CA SER A 65 3.73 2.45 -16.46
C SER A 65 5.09 3.00 -16.84
N VAL A 66 6.07 2.14 -17.08
CA VAL A 66 7.36 2.54 -17.66
C VAL A 66 7.24 3.12 -19.08
N ASN A 67 6.09 2.94 -19.72
CA ASN A 67 5.74 3.50 -21.02
C ASN A 67 4.70 4.62 -20.89
N ASP A 68 5.14 5.87 -20.97
CA ASP A 68 4.28 7.05 -20.83
C ASP A 68 3.08 7.06 -21.80
N LYS A 69 3.22 6.51 -23.01
CA LYS A 69 2.11 6.43 -23.97
C LYS A 69 1.02 5.50 -23.49
N ILE A 70 1.41 4.36 -22.93
CA ILE A 70 0.47 3.37 -22.38
C ILE A 70 -0.20 3.91 -21.12
N ALA A 71 0.57 4.54 -20.21
CA ALA A 71 0.01 5.21 -19.05
C ALA A 71 -1.03 6.26 -19.46
N LYS A 72 -0.78 7.02 -20.54
CA LYS A 72 -1.69 8.04 -21.06
C LYS A 72 -2.97 7.44 -21.68
N ILE A 73 -2.88 6.34 -22.41
CA ILE A 73 -4.06 5.63 -22.95
C ILE A 73 -4.98 5.20 -21.80
N VAL A 74 -4.39 4.63 -20.72
CA VAL A 74 -5.16 4.23 -19.54
C VAL A 74 -5.72 5.45 -18.80
N GLN A 75 -4.94 6.54 -18.68
CA GLN A 75 -5.44 7.81 -18.15
C GLN A 75 -6.70 8.29 -18.89
N GLU A 76 -6.64 8.35 -20.21
CA GLU A 76 -7.76 8.81 -21.05
C GLU A 76 -8.97 7.88 -20.94
N THR A 77 -8.74 6.56 -20.83
CA THR A 77 -9.80 5.55 -20.72
C THR A 77 -10.54 5.61 -19.39
N PHE A 78 -9.83 5.85 -18.28
CA PHE A 78 -10.43 5.84 -16.94
C PHE A 78 -10.82 7.23 -16.43
N THR A 79 -10.41 8.31 -17.09
CA THR A 79 -10.83 9.67 -16.71
C THR A 79 -12.34 9.84 -16.98
N SER A 80 -13.06 10.34 -15.99
CA SER A 80 -14.49 10.62 -16.08
C SER A 80 -14.82 11.93 -15.34
N GLN A 81 -16.09 12.30 -15.29
CA GLN A 81 -16.54 13.48 -14.51
C GLN A 81 -16.30 13.32 -12.99
N PHE A 82 -16.13 12.11 -12.49
CA PHE A 82 -15.90 11.81 -11.05
C PHE A 82 -14.51 11.28 -10.77
N MET A 83 -13.78 10.86 -11.79
CA MET A 83 -12.45 10.25 -11.64
C MET A 83 -11.40 11.05 -12.43
N ARG A 84 -10.46 11.68 -11.74
CA ARG A 84 -9.29 12.30 -12.37
C ARG A 84 -8.11 11.35 -12.31
N VAL A 85 -7.57 10.98 -13.48
CA VAL A 85 -6.39 10.10 -13.58
C VAL A 85 -5.15 10.94 -13.88
N TYR A 86 -4.07 10.69 -13.15
CA TYR A 86 -2.74 11.26 -13.38
C TYR A 86 -1.79 10.16 -13.85
N THR A 87 -0.75 10.50 -14.56
CA THR A 87 0.27 9.53 -15.03
C THR A 87 1.51 9.56 -14.14
N ASN A 88 2.20 8.41 -14.05
CA ASN A 88 3.51 8.27 -13.44
C ASN A 88 4.31 7.22 -14.21
N ASN A 89 5.62 7.42 -14.38
CA ASN A 89 6.51 6.47 -15.05
C ASN A 89 7.21 5.48 -14.08
N ASP A 90 6.98 5.63 -12.80
CA ASP A 90 7.50 4.74 -11.74
C ASP A 90 6.42 3.76 -11.26
N ILE A 91 6.15 2.72 -12.06
CA ILE A 91 5.17 1.69 -11.70
C ILE A 91 5.56 0.99 -10.39
N LYS A 92 6.85 0.67 -10.21
CA LYS A 92 7.35 -0.03 -9.03
C LYS A 92 7.13 0.76 -7.74
N GLY A 93 7.48 2.05 -7.73
CA GLY A 93 7.26 2.91 -6.56
C GLY A 93 5.78 3.07 -6.22
N VAL A 94 4.92 3.16 -7.22
CA VAL A 94 3.46 3.22 -7.03
C VAL A 94 2.93 1.93 -6.37
N GLU A 95 3.39 0.76 -6.80
CA GLU A 95 3.00 -0.53 -6.23
C GLU A 95 3.54 -0.73 -4.82
N ILE A 96 4.80 -0.34 -4.55
CA ILE A 96 5.40 -0.37 -3.20
C ILE A 96 4.59 0.49 -2.23
N CYS A 97 4.22 1.72 -2.64
CA CYS A 97 3.33 2.56 -1.84
C CYS A 97 2.01 1.86 -1.54
N GLY A 98 1.36 1.32 -2.57
CA GLY A 98 0.07 0.64 -2.44
C GLY A 98 0.09 -0.54 -1.49
N ALA A 99 1.17 -1.32 -1.46
CA ALA A 99 1.34 -2.45 -0.57
C ALA A 99 1.64 -2.02 0.87
N LEU A 100 2.65 -1.17 1.08
CA LEU A 100 3.18 -0.86 2.41
C LEU A 100 2.31 0.13 3.20
N LYS A 101 1.57 1.03 2.53
CA LYS A 101 0.63 1.94 3.22
C LYS A 101 -0.38 1.21 4.09
N ASN A 102 -0.76 0.00 3.71
CA ASN A 102 -1.74 -0.81 4.43
C ASN A 102 -1.21 -1.25 5.81
N ILE A 103 0.11 -1.42 5.95
CA ILE A 103 0.75 -1.70 7.24
C ILE A 103 0.69 -0.45 8.14
N ILE A 104 0.95 0.72 7.58
CA ILE A 104 0.86 1.98 8.34
C ILE A 104 -0.59 2.26 8.75
N ALA A 105 -1.57 1.94 7.91
CA ALA A 105 -2.98 2.04 8.26
C ALA A 105 -3.38 1.09 9.39
N LEU A 106 -2.79 -0.11 9.43
CA LEU A 106 -2.94 -1.05 10.56
C LEU A 106 -2.35 -0.45 11.85
N ALA A 107 -1.16 0.19 11.77
CA ALA A 107 -0.55 0.91 12.90
C ALA A 107 -1.44 2.07 13.40
N ALA A 108 -2.02 2.85 12.49
CA ALA A 108 -2.95 3.93 12.82
C ALA A 108 -4.19 3.38 13.54
N GLY A 109 -4.74 2.28 13.05
CA GLY A 109 -5.85 1.59 13.72
C GLY A 109 -5.49 1.11 15.13
N ILE A 110 -4.32 0.49 15.31
CA ILE A 110 -3.84 0.08 16.64
C ILE A 110 -3.75 1.29 17.57
N SER A 111 -3.21 2.41 17.09
CA SER A 111 -3.12 3.68 17.82
C SER A 111 -4.50 4.18 18.25
N HIS A 112 -5.48 4.19 17.34
CA HIS A 112 -6.87 4.56 17.65
C HIS A 112 -7.49 3.62 18.71
N GLY A 113 -7.29 2.30 18.56
CA GLY A 113 -7.79 1.30 19.51
C GLY A 113 -7.21 1.46 20.92
N LEU A 114 -5.99 1.97 21.04
CA LEU A 114 -5.34 2.32 22.31
C LEU A 114 -5.86 3.63 22.91
N GLY A 115 -6.69 4.38 22.18
CA GLY A 115 -7.24 5.68 22.62
C GLY A 115 -6.33 6.87 22.33
N TYR A 116 -5.34 6.73 21.42
CA TYR A 116 -4.50 7.85 21.00
C TYR A 116 -5.22 8.69 19.93
N GLY A 117 -5.01 10.01 20.02
CA GLY A 117 -5.71 10.99 19.19
C GLY A 117 -5.02 11.32 17.87
N ASP A 118 -5.48 12.43 17.27
CA ASP A 118 -5.07 12.87 15.92
C ASP A 118 -3.58 13.18 15.80
N ASN A 119 -2.93 13.66 16.87
CA ASN A 119 -1.49 13.92 16.85
C ASN A 119 -0.68 12.63 16.61
N ALA A 120 -1.11 11.50 17.20
CA ALA A 120 -0.48 10.20 16.97
C ALA A 120 -0.70 9.73 15.53
N THR A 121 -1.90 9.92 14.98
CA THR A 121 -2.22 9.61 13.59
C THR A 121 -1.38 10.45 12.62
N ALA A 122 -1.25 11.75 12.85
CA ALA A 122 -0.41 12.62 12.04
C ALA A 122 1.07 12.21 12.07
N ALA A 123 1.58 11.82 13.25
CA ALA A 123 2.94 11.30 13.40
C ALA A 123 3.13 9.99 12.62
N LEU A 124 2.18 9.06 12.72
CA LEU A 124 2.23 7.77 12.00
C LEU A 124 2.19 7.98 10.48
N VAL A 125 1.34 8.86 9.97
CA VAL A 125 1.30 9.18 8.53
C VAL A 125 2.63 9.78 8.06
N THR A 126 3.15 10.77 8.78
CA THR A 126 4.39 11.46 8.42
C THR A 126 5.62 10.55 8.50
N ARG A 127 5.74 9.77 9.57
CA ARG A 127 6.84 8.83 9.74
C ARG A 127 6.69 7.61 8.84
N GLY A 128 5.45 7.13 8.65
CA GLY A 128 5.15 5.99 7.77
C GLY A 128 5.52 6.25 6.33
N ILE A 129 5.17 7.42 5.76
CA ILE A 129 5.59 7.74 4.39
C ILE A 129 7.11 7.88 4.29
N SER A 130 7.78 8.34 5.36
CA SER A 130 9.25 8.42 5.41
C SER A 130 9.89 7.02 5.42
N GLU A 131 9.31 6.04 6.10
CA GLU A 131 9.78 4.65 6.06
C GLU A 131 9.60 4.03 4.67
N ILE A 132 8.39 4.17 4.10
CA ILE A 132 8.08 3.65 2.76
C ILE A 132 9.00 4.27 1.71
N SER A 133 9.22 5.60 1.76
CA SER A 133 10.09 6.27 0.80
C SER A 133 11.55 5.86 0.93
N ARG A 134 12.08 5.66 2.15
CA ARG A 134 13.46 5.15 2.34
C ARG A 134 13.64 3.79 1.67
N LEU A 135 12.69 2.87 1.90
CA LEU A 135 12.76 1.56 1.26
C LEU A 135 12.68 1.68 -0.26
N GLY A 136 11.70 2.44 -0.77
CA GLY A 136 11.54 2.59 -2.21
C GLY A 136 12.75 3.25 -2.89
N ILE A 137 13.38 4.25 -2.24
CA ILE A 137 14.63 4.86 -2.75
C ILE A 137 15.76 3.81 -2.79
N ALA A 138 15.89 3.00 -1.75
CA ALA A 138 16.87 1.90 -1.75
C ALA A 138 16.60 0.85 -2.83
N MET A 139 15.35 0.70 -3.26
CA MET A 139 14.92 -0.13 -4.39
C MET A 139 15.03 0.57 -5.76
N GLY A 140 15.54 1.80 -5.80
CA GLY A 140 15.77 2.58 -7.03
C GLY A 140 14.59 3.45 -7.48
N CYS A 141 13.54 3.60 -6.68
CA CYS A 141 12.39 4.42 -7.01
C CYS A 141 12.64 5.90 -6.71
N PRO A 142 12.13 6.83 -7.54
CA PRO A 142 12.29 8.26 -7.31
C PRO A 142 11.40 8.75 -6.17
N ILE A 143 11.96 9.62 -5.32
CA ILE A 143 11.32 10.10 -4.08
C ILE A 143 9.95 10.76 -4.31
N HIS A 144 9.76 11.45 -5.43
CA HIS A 144 8.52 12.19 -5.71
C HIS A 144 7.30 11.28 -5.86
N THR A 145 7.49 10.00 -6.23
CA THR A 145 6.40 9.02 -6.30
C THR A 145 5.71 8.86 -4.94
N PHE A 146 6.50 8.83 -3.86
CA PHE A 146 6.01 8.57 -2.50
C PHE A 146 5.20 9.74 -1.93
N TYR A 147 5.50 10.96 -2.33
CA TYR A 147 4.77 12.16 -1.91
C TYR A 147 3.59 12.53 -2.83
N GLY A 148 3.34 11.72 -3.85
CA GLY A 148 2.21 11.87 -4.77
C GLY A 148 0.91 11.23 -4.25
N LEU A 149 -0.08 11.17 -5.16
CA LEU A 149 -1.42 10.64 -4.88
C LEU A 149 -1.40 9.16 -4.50
N ALA A 150 -0.61 8.33 -5.21
CA ALA A 150 -0.50 6.90 -4.93
C ALA A 150 0.32 6.59 -3.67
N GLY A 151 1.11 7.53 -3.16
CA GLY A 151 1.87 7.43 -1.92
C GLY A 151 1.15 8.12 -0.77
N LEU A 152 1.55 9.37 -0.47
CA LEU A 152 1.02 10.14 0.66
C LEU A 152 -0.50 10.31 0.60
N GLY A 153 -1.09 10.57 -0.58
CA GLY A 153 -2.53 10.75 -0.72
C GLY A 153 -3.31 9.51 -0.31
N ASP A 154 -2.92 8.35 -0.83
CA ASP A 154 -3.55 7.06 -0.51
C ASP A 154 -3.28 6.63 0.95
N LEU A 155 -2.10 6.96 1.49
CA LEU A 155 -1.76 6.71 2.89
C LEU A 155 -2.66 7.52 3.84
N VAL A 156 -2.85 8.82 3.60
CA VAL A 156 -3.68 9.69 4.44
C VAL A 156 -5.10 9.12 4.52
N VAL A 157 -5.75 8.89 3.37
CA VAL A 157 -7.13 8.41 3.35
C VAL A 157 -7.25 7.02 4.00
N THR A 158 -6.26 6.13 3.82
CA THR A 158 -6.30 4.79 4.38
C THR A 158 -6.10 4.78 5.90
N CYS A 159 -5.32 5.72 6.45
CA CYS A 159 -5.11 5.86 7.89
C CYS A 159 -6.27 6.56 8.62
N THR A 160 -7.04 7.41 7.94
CA THR A 160 -8.07 8.25 8.58
C THR A 160 -9.50 7.79 8.29
N SER A 161 -9.72 7.00 7.24
CA SER A 161 -11.04 6.55 6.84
C SER A 161 -11.57 5.40 7.70
N LEU A 162 -12.85 5.49 8.04
CA LEU A 162 -13.59 4.40 8.70
C LEU A 162 -13.85 3.22 7.75
N HIS A 163 -13.73 3.41 6.43
CA HIS A 163 -13.87 2.34 5.43
C HIS A 163 -12.59 1.49 5.31
N SER A 164 -11.47 1.92 5.90
CA SER A 164 -10.21 1.19 5.83
C SER A 164 -10.24 -0.09 6.65
N ARG A 165 -10.29 -1.23 5.99
CA ARG A 165 -10.22 -2.57 6.61
C ARG A 165 -8.97 -2.74 7.48
N ASN A 166 -7.84 -2.20 7.03
CA ASN A 166 -6.58 -2.25 7.79
C ASN A 166 -6.68 -1.41 9.07
N ASN A 167 -7.24 -0.20 9.00
CA ASN A 167 -7.47 0.63 10.17
C ASN A 167 -8.44 -0.04 11.15
N GLN A 168 -9.57 -0.57 10.67
CA GLN A 168 -10.54 -1.29 11.51
C GLN A 168 -9.91 -2.50 12.21
N CYS A 169 -9.14 -3.33 11.49
CA CYS A 169 -8.43 -4.46 12.07
C CYS A 169 -7.46 -4.01 13.16
N GLY A 170 -6.66 -2.99 12.88
CA GLY A 170 -5.75 -2.39 13.86
C GLY A 170 -6.48 -1.89 15.11
N MET A 171 -7.63 -1.23 14.93
CA MET A 171 -8.44 -0.73 16.05
C MET A 171 -8.89 -1.87 16.97
N TYR A 172 -9.36 -2.98 16.42
CA TYR A 172 -9.74 -4.14 17.25
C TYR A 172 -8.54 -4.72 18.00
N ILE A 173 -7.36 -4.80 17.37
CA ILE A 173 -6.11 -5.25 18.03
C ILE A 173 -5.74 -4.27 19.16
N GLY A 174 -5.80 -2.97 18.93
CA GLY A 174 -5.51 -1.94 19.95
C GLY A 174 -6.49 -1.99 21.13
N GLN A 175 -7.73 -2.38 20.90
CA GLN A 175 -8.75 -2.61 21.92
C GLN A 175 -8.58 -3.93 22.70
N GLY A 176 -7.59 -4.76 22.34
CA GLY A 176 -7.26 -5.99 23.04
C GLY A 176 -7.77 -7.27 22.39
N ALA A 177 -8.34 -7.20 21.19
CA ALA A 177 -8.64 -8.41 20.43
C ALA A 177 -7.36 -9.08 19.95
N SER A 178 -7.35 -10.41 19.88
CA SER A 178 -6.30 -11.14 19.18
C SER A 178 -6.32 -10.81 17.69
N VAL A 179 -5.20 -11.02 17.01
CA VAL A 179 -5.10 -10.80 15.54
C VAL A 179 -6.16 -11.61 14.79
N LYS A 180 -6.38 -12.86 15.20
CA LYS A 180 -7.39 -13.74 14.58
C LYS A 180 -8.80 -13.18 14.75
N GLU A 181 -9.19 -12.80 15.95
CA GLU A 181 -10.50 -12.20 16.23
C GLU A 181 -10.70 -10.87 15.47
N ALA A 182 -9.66 -10.05 15.36
CA ALA A 182 -9.70 -8.80 14.62
C ALA A 182 -9.95 -9.03 13.12
N ILE A 183 -9.28 -10.01 12.50
CA ILE A 183 -9.51 -10.41 11.10
C ILE A 183 -10.93 -10.93 10.91
N GLU A 184 -11.41 -11.80 11.81
CA GLU A 184 -12.77 -12.35 11.76
C GLU A 184 -13.84 -11.24 11.86
N LYS A 185 -13.64 -10.23 12.73
CA LYS A 185 -14.54 -9.09 12.86
C LYS A 185 -14.58 -8.22 11.60
N VAL A 186 -13.46 -8.05 10.91
CA VAL A 186 -13.42 -7.31 9.64
C VAL A 186 -14.12 -8.10 8.53
N GLY A 187 -14.09 -9.43 8.57
CA GLY A 187 -14.78 -10.33 7.62
C GLY A 187 -14.27 -10.27 6.19
N MET A 188 -13.16 -9.59 5.94
CA MET A 188 -12.54 -9.40 4.63
C MET A 188 -11.02 -9.47 4.74
N VAL A 189 -10.35 -9.60 3.60
CA VAL A 189 -8.88 -9.62 3.54
C VAL A 189 -8.28 -8.32 4.11
N VAL A 190 -7.31 -8.46 5.01
CA VAL A 190 -6.52 -7.38 5.60
C VAL A 190 -5.14 -7.38 4.96
N GLU A 191 -5.00 -6.60 3.89
CA GLU A 191 -3.78 -6.58 3.05
C GLU A 191 -2.53 -6.19 3.84
N GLY A 192 -2.67 -5.32 4.86
CA GLY A 192 -1.56 -4.90 5.72
C GLY A 192 -0.91 -6.06 6.48
N ILE A 193 -1.70 -7.07 6.89
CA ILE A 193 -1.16 -8.27 7.54
C ILE A 193 -0.39 -9.13 6.54
N ASN A 194 -0.92 -9.28 5.33
CA ASN A 194 -0.28 -10.08 4.28
C ASN A 194 1.03 -9.46 3.79
N ALA A 195 1.14 -8.13 3.80
CA ALA A 195 2.33 -7.42 3.36
C ALA A 195 3.50 -7.43 4.36
N LEU A 196 3.27 -7.84 5.62
CA LEU A 196 4.28 -7.74 6.70
C LEU A 196 5.54 -8.56 6.41
N ASP A 197 5.38 -9.81 5.96
CA ASP A 197 6.52 -10.70 5.72
C ASP A 197 7.40 -10.15 4.59
N ALA A 198 6.78 -9.73 3.48
CA ALA A 198 7.50 -9.11 2.37
C ALA A 198 8.20 -7.81 2.79
N ALA A 199 7.53 -6.94 3.56
CA ALA A 199 8.12 -5.70 4.06
C ALA A 199 9.34 -5.95 4.95
N GLN A 200 9.28 -6.95 5.84
CA GLN A 200 10.39 -7.33 6.71
C GLN A 200 11.58 -7.88 5.90
N LEU A 201 11.32 -8.73 4.90
CA LEU A 201 12.38 -9.29 4.05
C LEU A 201 13.04 -8.21 3.18
N LEU A 202 12.25 -7.29 2.61
CA LEU A 202 12.77 -6.14 1.84
C LEU A 202 13.62 -5.21 2.72
N SER A 203 13.19 -4.96 3.97
CA SER A 203 13.97 -4.19 4.95
C SER A 203 15.37 -4.79 5.15
N ILE A 204 15.45 -6.10 5.33
CA ILE A 204 16.72 -6.83 5.51
C ILE A 204 17.54 -6.79 4.22
N GLN A 205 16.93 -7.12 3.06
CA GLN A 205 17.60 -7.19 1.77
C GLN A 205 18.24 -5.86 1.37
N HIS A 206 17.55 -4.75 1.64
CA HIS A 206 18.01 -3.41 1.28
C HIS A 206 18.72 -2.67 2.43
N ASN A 207 18.87 -3.31 3.59
CA ASN A 207 19.49 -2.73 4.79
C ASN A 207 18.84 -1.38 5.16
N VAL A 208 17.51 -1.36 5.22
CA VAL A 208 16.71 -0.17 5.54
C VAL A 208 15.91 -0.42 6.82
N GLU A 209 16.04 0.44 7.80
CA GLU A 209 15.23 0.38 9.02
C GLU A 209 13.82 0.91 8.79
N LEU A 210 12.83 0.11 9.20
CA LEU A 210 11.41 0.38 9.11
C LEU A 210 10.74 0.23 10.50
N PRO A 211 11.00 1.15 11.46
CA PRO A 211 10.61 0.99 12.86
C PRO A 211 9.10 0.79 13.07
N ILE A 212 8.24 1.55 12.39
CA ILE A 212 6.77 1.42 12.52
C ILE A 212 6.33 0.06 11.96
N ILE A 213 6.80 -0.28 10.75
CA ILE A 213 6.47 -1.55 10.10
C ILE A 213 6.95 -2.73 10.97
N ARG A 214 8.15 -2.63 11.55
CA ARG A 214 8.69 -3.63 12.48
C ARG A 214 7.84 -3.74 13.74
N SER A 215 7.40 -2.62 14.32
CA SER A 215 6.53 -2.63 15.49
C SER A 215 5.20 -3.34 15.21
N VAL A 216 4.59 -3.08 14.05
CA VAL A 216 3.37 -3.80 13.62
C VAL A 216 3.65 -5.29 13.42
N TYR A 217 4.78 -5.62 12.80
CA TYR A 217 5.20 -7.01 12.62
C TYR A 217 5.30 -7.75 13.97
N ASP A 218 5.95 -7.15 14.97
CA ASP A 218 6.11 -7.74 16.29
C ASP A 218 4.76 -7.94 17.00
N VAL A 219 3.84 -6.99 16.88
CA VAL A 219 2.47 -7.13 17.40
C VAL A 219 1.73 -8.28 16.73
N VAL A 220 1.77 -8.36 15.41
CA VAL A 220 0.99 -9.33 14.64
C VAL A 220 1.58 -10.75 14.70
N LYS A 221 2.90 -10.89 14.58
CA LYS A 221 3.57 -12.19 14.45
C LYS A 221 4.01 -12.77 15.80
N TYR A 222 4.39 -11.91 16.74
CA TYR A 222 4.91 -12.35 18.06
C TYR A 222 3.96 -12.02 19.21
N ASN A 223 2.76 -11.50 18.92
CA ASN A 223 1.77 -11.10 19.92
C ASN A 223 2.35 -10.12 20.97
N LEU A 224 3.28 -9.25 20.54
CA LEU A 224 3.79 -8.19 21.41
C LEU A 224 2.65 -7.27 21.83
N ASN A 225 2.60 -6.90 23.10
CA ASN A 225 1.58 -5.98 23.57
C ASN A 225 1.65 -4.64 22.82
N PRO A 226 0.55 -4.16 22.20
CA PRO A 226 0.56 -2.93 21.41
C PRO A 226 1.06 -1.69 22.18
N LYS A 227 0.76 -1.57 23.48
CA LYS A 227 1.26 -0.45 24.32
C LYS A 227 2.78 -0.48 24.44
N VAL A 228 3.37 -1.67 24.64
CA VAL A 228 4.83 -1.85 24.71
C VAL A 228 5.46 -1.52 23.36
N SER A 229 4.82 -1.94 22.27
CA SER A 229 5.31 -1.66 20.91
C SER A 229 5.37 -0.14 20.65
N VAL A 230 4.33 0.58 21.03
CA VAL A 230 4.30 2.06 20.88
C VAL A 230 5.38 2.72 21.75
N GLN A 231 5.55 2.29 23.01
CA GLN A 231 6.59 2.85 23.87
C GLN A 231 7.98 2.76 23.25
N ARG A 232 8.33 1.64 22.64
CA ARG A 232 9.61 1.45 21.93
C ARG A 232 9.84 2.40 20.76
N LEU A 233 8.78 2.94 20.17
CA LEU A 233 8.90 3.94 19.07
C LEU A 233 9.25 5.33 19.58
N PHE A 234 9.14 5.58 20.91
CA PHE A 234 9.51 6.84 21.55
C PHE A 234 10.91 6.80 22.21
N GLU A 235 11.53 5.63 22.30
CA GLU A 235 12.91 5.42 22.76
C GLU A 235 13.93 5.60 21.61
#